data_f5c6cfa4454c539e1e5a65cd3550703f
#
_entry.id   f5c6cfa4454c539e1e5a65cd3550703f
#
_cell.length_a   1.000
_cell.length_b   1.000
_cell.length_c   1.000
_cell.angle_alpha   90.00
_cell.angle_beta   90.00
_cell.angle_gamma   90.00
#
_symmetry.space_group_name_H-M   'P 1'
#
loop_
_entity.id
_entity.type
_entity.pdbx_description
1 polymer ?
#
loop_
_entity_poly.entity_id
_entity_poly.type
_entity_poly.pdbx_seq_one_letter_code
_entity_poly.pdbx_strand_id
1 'polypeptide(L)' 'MSIFDYFKPVSTWSAEKVRGFLIRKNQEEYNLVDVRQPEEYEIRHLPGARLIPIGELPNRIGELDPNKPTIVY' A
#
# COMPACT_ATOMS: atom_id res chain seq x y z
N MET A 1 6.89 -15.64 -11.08
CA MET A 1 7.03 -14.25 -10.66
C MET A 1 6.56 -14.09 -9.22
N SER A 2 7.38 -13.44 -8.40
CA SER A 2 7.02 -13.19 -7.02
C SER A 2 5.93 -12.13 -6.94
N ILE A 3 5.08 -12.23 -5.92
CA ILE A 3 4.10 -11.20 -5.63
C ILE A 3 4.77 -9.83 -5.46
N PHE A 4 6.02 -9.82 -4.98
CA PHE A 4 6.76 -8.58 -4.76
C PHE A 4 7.27 -7.95 -6.06
N ASP A 5 7.26 -8.69 -7.16
CA ASP A 5 7.62 -8.11 -8.45
C ASP A 5 6.52 -7.19 -8.95
N TYR A 6 5.27 -7.47 -8.58
CA TYR A 6 4.14 -6.61 -8.89
C TYR A 6 4.09 -5.41 -7.98
N PHE A 7 4.36 -5.65 -6.73
CA PHE A 7 4.25 -4.61 -5.72
C PHE A 7 5.63 -4.11 -5.38
N LYS A 8 6.44 -3.83 -6.41
CA LYS A 8 7.76 -3.30 -6.12
C LYS A 8 7.66 -2.52 -4.86
N PRO A 9 8.17 -3.07 -3.77
CA PRO A 9 7.88 -2.50 -2.50
C PRO A 9 8.37 -1.08 -2.50
N VAL A 10 7.43 -0.20 -2.47
CA VAL A 10 7.73 1.15 -2.09
C VAL A 10 8.12 1.16 -0.62
N SER A 11 8.55 0.01 -0.10
CA SER A 11 9.06 -0.08 1.25
C SER A 11 10.29 0.79 1.47
N THR A 12 10.96 1.17 0.38
CA THR A 12 12.06 2.13 0.42
C THR A 12 11.57 3.57 0.41
N TRP A 13 10.29 3.79 0.17
CA TRP A 13 9.72 5.12 0.16
C TRP A 13 9.19 5.47 1.54
N SER A 14 9.38 6.72 1.94
CA SER A 14 8.73 7.23 3.14
C SER A 14 7.26 7.49 2.84
N ALA A 15 6.46 7.59 3.91
CA ALA A 15 5.06 7.98 3.75
C ALA A 15 4.94 9.34 3.09
N GLU A 16 5.87 10.24 3.37
CA GLU A 16 5.87 11.57 2.75
C GLU A 16 6.09 11.51 1.26
N LYS A 17 6.98 10.63 0.81
CA LYS A 17 7.26 10.48 -0.61
C LYS A 17 6.04 9.90 -1.33
N VAL A 18 5.41 8.90 -0.73
CA VAL A 18 4.20 8.30 -1.27
C VAL A 18 3.09 9.34 -1.35
N ARG A 19 2.92 10.11 -0.29
CA ARG A 19 1.91 11.17 -0.26
C ARG A 19 2.14 12.16 -1.38
N GLY A 20 3.38 12.60 -1.59
CA GLY A 20 3.69 13.55 -2.65
C GLY A 20 3.40 12.97 -4.04
N PHE A 21 3.66 11.69 -4.23
CA PHE A 21 3.37 11.02 -5.48
C PHE A 21 1.87 10.95 -5.75
N LEU A 22 1.07 10.74 -4.70
CA LEU A 22 -0.36 10.52 -4.82
C LEU A 22 -1.22 11.78 -4.75
N ILE A 23 -0.61 12.92 -4.46
CA ILE A 23 -1.35 14.15 -4.16
C ILE A 23 -2.31 14.56 -5.28
N ARG A 24 -2.01 14.21 -6.53
CA ARG A 24 -2.84 14.55 -7.68
C ARG A 24 -3.64 13.38 -8.22
N LYS A 25 -3.64 12.26 -7.51
CA LYS A 25 -4.33 11.07 -7.95
C LYS A 25 -5.62 10.88 -7.15
N ASN A 26 -6.62 10.38 -7.84
CA ASN A 26 -7.88 10.03 -7.19
C ASN A 26 -7.69 8.69 -6.50
N GLN A 27 -8.19 8.55 -5.28
CA GLN A 27 -8.10 7.30 -4.53
C GLN A 27 -8.74 6.12 -5.24
N GLU A 28 -9.63 6.38 -6.17
CA GLU A 28 -10.28 5.32 -6.95
C GLU A 28 -9.37 4.76 -8.03
N GLU A 29 -8.24 5.41 -8.32
CA GLU A 29 -7.33 5.00 -9.39
C GLU A 29 -6.30 3.97 -8.96
N TYR A 30 -6.17 3.70 -7.66
CA TYR A 30 -5.11 2.84 -7.15
C TYR A 30 -5.53 2.16 -5.86
N ASN A 31 -4.80 1.07 -5.54
CA ASN A 31 -4.85 0.47 -4.22
C ASN A 31 -3.68 1.03 -3.40
N LEU A 32 -3.94 1.50 -2.21
CA LEU A 32 -2.89 1.96 -1.31
C LEU A 32 -2.85 1.05 -0.09
N VAL A 33 -1.72 0.41 0.12
CA VAL A 33 -1.57 -0.59 1.17
C VAL A 33 -0.44 -0.20 2.11
N ASP A 34 -0.75 -0.18 3.40
CA ASP A 34 0.22 0.00 4.46
C ASP A 34 0.59 -1.39 4.97
N VAL A 35 1.84 -1.79 4.79
CA VAL A 35 2.31 -3.12 5.19
C VAL A 35 3.03 -3.12 6.54
N ARG A 36 2.96 -2.02 7.24
CA ARG A 36 3.60 -1.87 8.55
C ARG A 36 2.81 -2.62 9.63
N GLN A 37 3.29 -2.54 10.85
CA GLN A 37 2.60 -3.17 11.96
C GLN A 37 1.33 -2.41 12.33
N PRO A 38 0.32 -3.10 12.88
CA PRO A 38 -0.94 -2.44 13.26
C PRO A 38 -0.74 -1.24 14.20
N GLU A 39 0.21 -1.33 15.10
CA GLU A 39 0.49 -0.26 16.05
C GLU A 39 0.93 1.02 15.35
N GLU A 40 1.74 0.86 14.29
CA GLU A 40 2.21 1.99 13.51
C GLU A 40 1.06 2.62 12.72
N TYR A 41 0.23 1.77 12.13
CA TYR A 41 -0.93 2.21 11.36
C TYR A 41 -1.89 3.02 12.22
N GLU A 42 -2.14 2.56 13.45
CA GLU A 42 -3.05 3.23 14.36
C GLU A 42 -2.54 4.61 14.78
N ILE A 43 -1.23 4.74 14.96
CA ILE A 43 -0.64 6.02 15.32
C ILE A 43 -0.78 7.01 14.16
N ARG A 44 -0.46 6.55 12.96
CA ARG A 44 -0.53 7.39 11.77
C ARG A 44 -0.46 6.54 10.52
N HIS A 45 -1.31 6.87 9.55
CA HIS A 45 -1.23 6.26 8.22
C HIS A 45 -1.75 7.26 7.18
N LEU A 46 -1.45 6.98 5.92
CA LEU A 46 -1.91 7.84 4.83
C LEU A 46 -3.41 7.67 4.63
N PRO A 47 -4.12 8.75 4.30
CA PRO A 47 -5.56 8.67 4.04
C PRO A 47 -5.87 7.66 2.95
N GLY A 48 -6.85 6.79 3.21
CA GLY A 48 -7.26 5.77 2.27
C GLY A 48 -6.39 4.53 2.25
N ALA A 49 -5.33 4.48 3.05
CA ALA A 49 -4.48 3.30 3.12
C ALA A 49 -5.19 2.16 3.85
N ARG A 50 -5.10 0.97 3.26
CA ARG A 50 -5.60 -0.25 3.88
C ARG A 50 -4.44 -0.94 4.60
N LEU A 51 -4.65 -1.34 5.83
CA LEU A 51 -3.63 -2.08 6.56
C LEU A 51 -3.64 -3.54 6.13
N ILE A 52 -2.53 -3.98 5.57
CA ILE A 52 -2.27 -5.41 5.32
C ILE A 52 -0.81 -5.63 5.69
N PRO A 53 -0.52 -6.09 6.92
CA PRO A 53 0.85 -6.34 7.33
C PRO A 53 1.58 -7.24 6.33
N ILE A 54 2.86 -7.00 6.15
CA ILE A 54 3.63 -7.65 5.07
C ILE A 54 3.50 -9.17 5.11
N GLY A 55 3.43 -9.76 6.30
CA GLY A 55 3.30 -11.21 6.43
C GLY A 55 1.96 -11.77 5.99
N GLU A 56 0.94 -10.92 5.92
CA GLU A 56 -0.41 -11.32 5.52
C GLU A 56 -0.70 -11.03 4.06
N LEU A 57 0.15 -10.26 3.41
CA LEU A 57 -0.11 -9.78 2.07
C LEU A 57 -0.40 -10.89 1.06
N PRO A 58 0.37 -11.98 1.01
CA PRO A 58 0.09 -13.06 0.05
C PRO A 58 -1.30 -13.65 0.19
N ASN A 59 -1.80 -13.75 1.43
CA ASN A 59 -3.11 -14.35 1.68
C ASN A 59 -4.25 -13.37 1.50
N ARG A 60 -3.95 -12.09 1.45
CA ARG A 60 -4.97 -11.04 1.39
C ARG A 60 -4.95 -10.24 0.10
N ILE A 61 -4.15 -10.66 -0.86
CA ILE A 61 -4.03 -9.97 -2.14
C ILE A 61 -5.38 -9.88 -2.88
N GLY A 62 -6.25 -10.86 -2.65
CA GLY A 62 -7.58 -10.88 -3.26
C GLY A 62 -8.52 -9.76 -2.79
N GLU A 63 -8.14 -9.06 -1.72
CA GLU A 63 -8.92 -7.91 -1.26
C GLU A 63 -8.68 -6.66 -2.10
N LEU A 64 -7.65 -6.69 -2.95
CA LEU A 64 -7.28 -5.54 -3.77
C LEU A 64 -7.92 -5.63 -5.14
N ASP A 65 -8.18 -4.48 -5.74
CA ASP A 65 -8.73 -4.44 -7.09
C ASP A 65 -7.63 -4.80 -8.09
N PRO A 66 -7.77 -5.92 -8.83
CA PRO A 66 -6.73 -6.37 -9.75
C PRO A 66 -6.56 -5.46 -10.96
N ASN A 67 -7.52 -4.57 -11.21
CA ASN A 67 -7.48 -3.68 -12.36
C ASN A 67 -6.81 -2.34 -12.04
N LYS A 68 -6.32 -2.18 -10.83
CA LYS A 68 -5.68 -0.94 -10.38
C LYS A 68 -4.25 -1.22 -9.95
N PRO A 69 -3.34 -0.28 -10.19
CA PRO A 69 -2.00 -0.41 -9.64
C PRO A 69 -2.05 -0.40 -8.12
N THR A 70 -1.15 -1.13 -7.49
CA THR A 70 -1.07 -1.19 -6.03
C THR A 70 0.22 -0.53 -5.57
N ILE A 71 0.06 0.41 -4.66
CA ILE A 71 1.16 1.12 -4.03
C ILE A 71 1.27 0.64 -2.59
N VAL A 72 2.47 0.24 -2.22
CA VAL A 72 2.74 -0.38 -0.92
C VAL A 72 3.81 0.43 -0.19
N TYR A 73 3.59 0.67 1.08
CA TYR A 73 4.61 1.35 1.87
C TYR A 73 4.65 0.81 3.29
#